data_73a2a7edbd1ad0fa440f710621a2bf9f
#
_entry.id   73a2a7edbd1ad0fa440f710621a2bf9f
#
_cell.length_a   1.000
_cell.length_b   1.000
_cell.length_c   1.000
_cell.angle_alpha   90.00
_cell.angle_beta   90.00
_cell.angle_gamma   90.00
#
_symmetry.space_group_name_H-M   'P 1'
#
loop_
_entity.id
_entity.type
_entity.pdbx_description
1 polymer ?
#
loop_
_entity_poly.entity_id
_entity_poly.type
_entity_poly.pdbx_seq_one_letter_code
_entity_poly.pdbx_strand_id
1 'polypeptide(L)'
;MNEISRRRFLQGMSVTAAAGSSLVPGLVFGADNKILRTSYEAQFKSLDPGFMFGSSEMMIQLSCLPVLAKPTPGAARTWGPSYFVTKLEYLDDTSIAFTLRPDLKWSNGFGQVTTEDVQYSFERGKTGEWDVKWQPFDTVEIIDSLNGVIKLKYPFAPVWTTVLTNGIGCIVCKKAVEAMGGRFDTEIPAVCGPYYFTNFRSEVGWEVHRNPEWNGPKPDWDEARWAVISEEKTAELAVEAGELDIAYVSVESAPRLRTSPPEGTKYLQAQGKNWCWIGMNMDHPLLKDIRVRRAIQYAVDVDTVLEAAWSSVPKRARGIVPFGQLGYRTESKFDKPNIDKAKALLAEAGVSNLTINLKCQNMSEFVTASQVVQANLAEIGINLEVEPMEAGLYWIQGIEAEGEQWKELQMFMMEYGDSPDPSQACQWYVSSQVGVWNWERFSSAEFDKLHEDAMKESDEKKRHGMYIRMQEIMEDTGAYIPLHHKPMSWLHRNHVEPVLIEGSIIDVPNTRLVG
;
A
#
# COMPACT_ATOMS: atom_id res chain seq x y z
N MET A 1 7.68 -23.10 -38.96
CA MET A 1 7.67 -21.64 -39.29
C MET A 1 8.69 -21.00 -38.36
N ASN A 2 9.64 -20.76 -38.81
CA ASN A 2 10.76 -20.10 -39.47
C ASN A 2 11.87 -19.71 -38.50
N GLU A 3 13.01 -20.40 -38.62
CA GLU A 3 14.28 -20.18 -37.91
C GLU A 3 15.01 -18.87 -38.23
N ILE A 4 14.35 -17.85 -38.71
CA ILE A 4 15.00 -16.60 -39.20
C ILE A 4 15.07 -15.51 -38.11
N SER A 5 14.44 -15.71 -36.94
CA SER A 5 14.36 -14.66 -35.94
C SER A 5 15.55 -14.59 -34.96
N ARG A 6 16.28 -15.69 -34.74
CA ARG A 6 17.39 -15.71 -33.76
C ARG A 6 18.72 -15.17 -34.27
N ARG A 7 18.97 -15.18 -35.57
CA ARG A 7 20.25 -14.71 -36.13
C ARG A 7 20.36 -13.21 -36.35
N ARG A 8 19.24 -12.51 -36.44
CA ARG A 8 19.25 -11.02 -36.55
C ARG A 8 19.35 -10.28 -35.22
N PHE A 9 19.10 -10.95 -34.11
CA PHE A 9 19.25 -10.36 -32.78
C PHE A 9 20.71 -10.35 -32.27
N LEU A 10 21.56 -11.23 -32.78
CA LEU A 10 22.97 -11.36 -32.35
C LEU A 10 23.99 -10.63 -33.24
N GLN A 11 23.59 -9.96 -34.30
CA GLN A 11 24.51 -9.18 -35.18
C GLN A 11 24.50 -7.68 -34.94
N GLY A 12 23.79 -7.19 -33.90
CA GLY A 12 23.71 -5.78 -33.51
C GLY A 12 24.56 -5.37 -32.32
N MET A 13 25.34 -6.29 -31.72
CA MET A 13 26.18 -5.97 -30.57
C MET A 13 27.69 -6.16 -30.89
N SER A 14 28.21 -5.29 -31.70
CA SER A 14 29.66 -5.00 -31.75
C SER A 14 29.83 -3.51 -31.95
N VAL A 15 29.72 -2.76 -30.86
CA VAL A 15 30.23 -1.40 -30.78
C VAL A 15 31.16 -1.29 -29.57
N THR A 16 32.38 -1.07 -29.90
CA THR A 16 33.53 -0.60 -29.13
C THR A 16 33.18 0.12 -27.82
N ALA A 17 33.83 -0.35 -26.74
CA ALA A 17 33.97 0.42 -25.52
C ALA A 17 34.72 1.72 -25.81
N ALA A 18 34.01 2.82 -25.91
CA ALA A 18 34.51 4.16 -25.76
C ALA A 18 33.80 4.78 -24.56
N ALA A 19 34.57 5.09 -23.52
CA ALA A 19 34.12 5.90 -22.41
C ALA A 19 33.55 7.22 -22.93
N GLY A 20 32.29 7.38 -22.83
CA GLY A 20 31.57 8.60 -23.18
C GLY A 20 30.26 8.60 -22.43
N SER A 21 30.17 9.42 -21.38
CA SER A 21 28.95 9.81 -20.72
C SER A 21 27.90 10.18 -21.77
N SER A 22 26.92 9.31 -22.02
CA SER A 22 25.75 9.64 -22.82
C SER A 22 24.82 10.52 -22.00
N LEU A 23 25.13 11.80 -21.91
CA LEU A 23 24.21 12.88 -21.60
C LEU A 23 23.00 12.75 -22.53
N VAL A 24 21.83 12.64 -21.95
CA VAL A 24 20.56 12.83 -22.66
C VAL A 24 20.64 14.21 -23.35
N PRO A 25 20.52 14.30 -24.69
CA PRO A 25 20.70 15.57 -25.37
C PRO A 25 19.50 16.48 -25.06
N GLY A 26 19.75 17.64 -24.45
CA GLY A 26 18.86 18.78 -24.60
C GLY A 26 18.15 19.36 -23.40
N LEU A 27 18.67 19.20 -22.18
CA LEU A 27 18.20 20.04 -21.07
C LEU A 27 19.34 20.97 -20.62
N VAL A 28 19.33 22.18 -21.15
CA VAL A 28 20.12 23.29 -20.61
C VAL A 28 19.45 23.72 -19.30
N PHE A 29 20.05 23.36 -18.18
CA PHE A 29 19.58 23.77 -16.86
C PHE A 29 19.89 25.26 -16.64
N GLY A 30 18.85 26.08 -16.45
CA GLY A 30 19.00 27.38 -15.81
C GLY A 30 19.49 27.15 -14.37
N ALA A 31 20.49 27.90 -13.94
CA ALA A 31 21.29 27.67 -12.72
C ALA A 31 20.55 27.86 -11.38
N ASP A 32 19.21 28.06 -11.35
CA ASP A 32 18.44 28.43 -10.15
C ASP A 32 17.20 27.57 -9.85
N ASN A 33 16.84 26.59 -10.66
CA ASN A 33 15.65 25.78 -10.41
C ASN A 33 15.93 24.66 -9.39
N LYS A 34 15.16 24.63 -8.32
CA LYS A 34 15.18 23.58 -7.31
C LYS A 34 14.37 22.38 -7.80
N ILE A 35 15.06 21.35 -8.27
CA ILE A 35 14.46 20.14 -8.88
C ILE A 35 14.60 18.97 -7.94
N LEU A 36 13.50 18.32 -7.57
CA LEU A 36 13.47 17.04 -6.87
C LEU A 36 13.43 15.90 -7.90
N ARG A 37 14.45 15.06 -7.94
CA ARG A 37 14.56 13.92 -8.86
C ARG A 37 14.30 12.62 -8.11
N THR A 38 13.37 11.85 -8.61
CA THR A 38 12.98 10.56 -8.01
C THR A 38 12.67 9.53 -9.09
N SER A 39 12.34 8.33 -8.70
CA SER A 39 11.92 7.25 -9.60
C SER A 39 10.61 6.62 -9.15
N TYR A 40 9.98 5.92 -10.08
CA TYR A 40 8.88 5.01 -9.80
C TYR A 40 9.02 3.75 -10.67
N GLU A 41 8.53 2.63 -10.18
CA GLU A 41 8.74 1.31 -10.81
C GLU A 41 8.01 1.12 -12.15
N ALA A 42 6.89 1.85 -12.33
CA ALA A 42 6.05 1.76 -13.51
C ALA A 42 5.46 3.11 -13.88
N GLN A 43 5.03 3.26 -15.14
CA GLN A 43 4.26 4.42 -15.54
C GLN A 43 2.84 4.37 -15.00
N PHE A 44 2.19 5.52 -14.86
CA PHE A 44 0.78 5.61 -14.52
C PHE A 44 -0.13 5.24 -15.72
N LYS A 45 -1.38 4.87 -15.42
CA LYS A 45 -2.38 4.50 -16.43
C LYS A 45 -3.32 5.67 -16.77
N SER A 46 -3.85 6.34 -15.76
CA SER A 46 -4.78 7.46 -15.93
C SER A 46 -4.68 8.44 -14.76
N LEU A 47 -4.55 9.73 -15.07
CA LEU A 47 -4.55 10.80 -14.06
C LEU A 47 -5.96 11.22 -13.65
N ASP A 48 -7.00 10.70 -14.30
CA ASP A 48 -8.39 10.94 -13.92
C ASP A 48 -8.72 10.18 -12.62
N PRO A 49 -9.15 10.86 -11.54
CA PRO A 49 -9.47 10.24 -10.26
C PRO A 49 -10.47 9.08 -10.35
N GLY A 50 -11.40 9.12 -11.30
CA GLY A 50 -12.36 8.04 -11.52
C GLY A 50 -11.74 6.77 -12.13
N PHE A 51 -10.55 6.86 -12.71
CA PHE A 51 -9.92 5.79 -13.50
C PHE A 51 -8.46 5.53 -13.11
N MET A 52 -7.97 6.15 -12.05
CA MET A 52 -6.63 5.90 -11.52
C MET A 52 -6.45 4.45 -11.05
N PHE A 53 -5.22 3.97 -11.04
CA PHE A 53 -4.94 2.59 -10.66
C PHE A 53 -4.09 2.45 -9.40
N GLY A 54 -3.15 3.37 -9.14
CA GLY A 54 -2.19 3.16 -8.06
C GLY A 54 -1.55 4.42 -7.48
N SER A 55 -0.44 4.21 -6.81
CA SER A 55 0.27 5.26 -6.07
C SER A 55 0.97 6.28 -6.96
N SER A 56 1.35 5.92 -8.21
CA SER A 56 1.93 6.85 -9.17
C SER A 56 0.97 7.99 -9.54
N GLU A 57 -0.28 7.64 -9.84
CA GLU A 57 -1.34 8.60 -10.12
C GLU A 57 -1.64 9.46 -8.89
N MET A 58 -1.76 8.82 -7.72
CA MET A 58 -2.06 9.51 -6.47
C MET A 58 -1.00 10.58 -6.12
N MET A 59 0.29 10.32 -6.35
CA MET A 59 1.36 11.31 -6.14
C MET A 59 1.15 12.57 -6.98
N ILE A 60 0.81 12.39 -8.25
CA ILE A 60 0.57 13.48 -9.19
C ILE A 60 -0.72 14.22 -8.82
N GLN A 61 -1.81 13.48 -8.60
CA GLN A 61 -3.12 14.04 -8.29
C GLN A 61 -3.11 14.87 -7.02
N LEU A 62 -2.54 14.37 -5.92
CA LEU A 62 -2.42 15.10 -4.65
C LEU A 62 -1.51 16.34 -4.73
N SER A 63 -0.65 16.41 -5.74
CA SER A 63 0.17 17.60 -6.03
C SER A 63 -0.54 18.64 -6.87
N CYS A 64 -1.51 18.23 -7.69
CA CYS A 64 -2.14 19.08 -8.72
C CYS A 64 -3.60 19.42 -8.43
N LEU A 65 -4.34 18.53 -7.76
CA LEU A 65 -5.79 18.63 -7.58
C LEU A 65 -6.17 18.85 -6.10
N PRO A 66 -7.28 19.57 -5.84
CA PRO A 66 -7.79 19.70 -4.49
C PRO A 66 -8.40 18.39 -3.98
N VAL A 67 -8.29 18.18 -2.67
CA VAL A 67 -8.95 17.13 -1.88
C VAL A 67 -9.58 17.76 -0.65
N LEU A 68 -10.65 17.15 -0.11
CA LEU A 68 -11.28 17.70 1.11
C LEU A 68 -10.50 17.33 2.37
N ALA A 69 -9.99 16.11 2.45
CA ALA A 69 -9.13 15.64 3.55
C ALA A 69 -7.75 15.26 3.02
N LYS A 70 -6.74 15.29 3.89
CA LYS A 70 -5.38 14.89 3.56
C LYS A 70 -4.84 13.95 4.65
N PRO A 71 -4.09 12.90 4.28
CA PRO A 71 -3.37 12.10 5.26
C PRO A 71 -2.39 12.97 6.05
N THR A 72 -2.28 12.72 7.34
CA THR A 72 -1.26 13.37 8.18
C THR A 72 0.07 12.66 7.91
N PRO A 73 1.15 13.40 7.58
CA PRO A 73 2.47 12.80 7.42
C PRO A 73 2.94 12.12 8.70
N GLY A 74 3.69 11.03 8.55
CA GLY A 74 4.30 10.33 9.68
C GLY A 74 3.83 8.89 9.84
N ALA A 75 4.15 8.31 11.01
CA ALA A 75 3.89 6.91 11.29
C ALA A 75 2.42 6.61 11.65
N ALA A 76 1.71 7.59 12.22
CA ALA A 76 0.29 7.46 12.53
C ALA A 76 -0.52 7.71 11.24
N ARG A 77 -1.33 6.75 10.86
CA ARG A 77 -2.19 6.82 9.67
C ARG A 77 -3.48 7.55 10.01
N THR A 78 -3.34 8.82 10.36
CA THR A 78 -4.42 9.74 10.66
C THR A 78 -4.67 10.67 9.47
N TRP A 79 -5.74 11.42 9.54
CA TRP A 79 -6.15 12.37 8.52
C TRP A 79 -6.66 13.66 9.16
N GLY A 80 -6.75 14.70 8.35
CA GLY A 80 -7.31 15.99 8.75
C GLY A 80 -7.83 16.78 7.56
N PRO A 81 -8.47 17.93 7.82
CA PRO A 81 -8.86 18.84 6.76
C PRO A 81 -7.64 19.22 5.89
N SER A 82 -7.84 19.23 4.59
CA SER A 82 -6.78 19.69 3.67
C SER A 82 -6.68 21.23 3.67
N TYR A 83 -5.67 21.75 2.97
CA TYR A 83 -5.57 23.19 2.72
C TYR A 83 -6.81 23.76 1.98
N PHE A 84 -7.49 22.96 1.20
CA PHE A 84 -8.58 23.41 0.32
C PHE A 84 -9.91 23.69 1.03
N VAL A 85 -10.02 23.32 2.30
CA VAL A 85 -11.24 23.50 3.12
C VAL A 85 -10.95 24.33 4.37
N THR A 86 -11.95 25.09 4.80
CA THR A 86 -11.95 25.80 6.09
C THR A 86 -12.75 25.05 7.16
N LYS A 87 -13.60 24.11 6.72
CA LYS A 87 -14.42 23.27 7.57
C LYS A 87 -14.58 21.88 6.94
N LEU A 88 -14.47 20.83 7.76
CA LEU A 88 -14.76 19.44 7.37
C LEU A 88 -15.08 18.65 8.63
N GLU A 89 -16.34 18.30 8.82
CA GLU A 89 -16.79 17.62 10.05
C GLU A 89 -18.05 16.78 9.81
N TYR A 90 -18.23 15.74 10.62
CA TYR A 90 -19.50 15.03 10.68
C TYR A 90 -20.61 15.94 11.26
N LEU A 91 -21.79 15.92 10.62
CA LEU A 91 -23.04 16.44 11.18
C LEU A 91 -23.79 15.30 11.88
N ASP A 92 -23.74 14.12 11.33
CA ASP A 92 -24.28 12.85 11.81
C ASP A 92 -23.52 11.69 11.14
N ASP A 93 -23.88 10.43 11.44
CA ASP A 93 -23.18 9.24 10.94
C ASP A 93 -23.21 9.06 9.42
N THR A 94 -24.06 9.82 8.70
CA THR A 94 -24.25 9.74 7.25
C THR A 94 -24.05 11.06 6.53
N SER A 95 -23.65 12.13 7.23
CA SER A 95 -23.57 13.48 6.69
C SER A 95 -22.26 14.14 7.11
N ILE A 96 -21.46 14.58 6.13
CA ILE A 96 -20.18 15.27 6.36
C ILE A 96 -20.27 16.67 5.73
N ALA A 97 -20.27 17.70 6.57
CA ALA A 97 -20.24 19.09 6.11
C ALA A 97 -18.84 19.51 5.72
N PHE A 98 -18.73 20.27 4.64
CA PHE A 98 -17.50 20.93 4.23
C PHE A 98 -17.74 22.37 3.80
N THR A 99 -16.71 23.20 3.96
CA THR A 99 -16.65 24.56 3.43
C THR A 99 -15.36 24.73 2.67
N LEU A 100 -15.44 25.00 1.38
CA LEU A 100 -14.28 25.30 0.53
C LEU A 100 -13.71 26.68 0.90
N ARG A 101 -12.40 26.86 0.72
CA ARG A 101 -11.78 28.18 0.81
C ARG A 101 -12.27 29.08 -0.33
N PRO A 102 -12.57 30.35 -0.05
CA PRO A 102 -13.14 31.27 -1.07
C PRO A 102 -12.13 31.73 -2.13
N ASP A 103 -10.84 31.54 -1.88
CA ASP A 103 -9.74 32.00 -2.72
C ASP A 103 -9.20 30.95 -3.69
N LEU A 104 -9.82 29.78 -3.76
CA LEU A 104 -9.42 28.70 -4.67
C LEU A 104 -9.86 28.98 -6.10
N LYS A 105 -8.93 28.84 -7.04
CA LYS A 105 -9.19 29.03 -8.47
C LYS A 105 -8.60 27.90 -9.28
N TRP A 106 -9.34 27.47 -10.28
CA TRP A 106 -8.84 26.61 -11.33
C TRP A 106 -7.91 27.39 -12.26
N SER A 107 -6.83 26.76 -12.69
CA SER A 107 -5.93 27.29 -13.72
C SER A 107 -6.68 27.47 -15.06
N ASN A 108 -5.99 28.08 -16.03
CA ASN A 108 -6.50 28.26 -17.39
C ASN A 108 -7.80 29.03 -17.49
N GLY A 109 -8.12 29.87 -16.49
CA GLY A 109 -9.28 30.75 -16.50
C GLY A 109 -10.64 30.09 -16.28
N PHE A 110 -10.68 28.84 -15.78
CA PHE A 110 -11.93 28.12 -15.49
C PHE A 110 -12.71 28.68 -14.29
N GLY A 111 -12.11 29.59 -13.53
CA GLY A 111 -12.78 30.31 -12.46
C GLY A 111 -12.60 29.71 -11.09
N GLN A 112 -13.53 29.99 -10.17
CA GLN A 112 -13.47 29.51 -8.78
C GLN A 112 -13.79 28.03 -8.67
N VAL A 113 -13.13 27.33 -7.73
CA VAL A 113 -13.51 26.00 -7.31
C VAL A 113 -14.80 26.07 -6.50
N THR A 114 -15.78 25.25 -6.84
CA THR A 114 -17.12 25.29 -6.24
C THR A 114 -17.60 23.93 -5.77
N THR A 115 -18.67 23.93 -4.99
CA THR A 115 -19.38 22.71 -4.57
C THR A 115 -19.92 21.88 -5.74
N GLU A 116 -20.17 22.50 -6.91
CA GLU A 116 -20.53 21.76 -8.13
C GLU A 116 -19.38 20.90 -8.65
N ASP A 117 -18.12 21.37 -8.51
CA ASP A 117 -16.95 20.57 -8.87
C ASP A 117 -16.79 19.36 -7.93
N VAL A 118 -17.07 19.55 -6.62
CA VAL A 118 -17.06 18.45 -5.64
C VAL A 118 -18.13 17.43 -5.98
N GLN A 119 -19.37 17.86 -6.18
CA GLN A 119 -20.50 16.99 -6.54
C GLN A 119 -20.19 16.21 -7.83
N TYR A 120 -19.75 16.91 -8.87
CA TYR A 120 -19.41 16.31 -10.15
C TYR A 120 -18.31 15.23 -10.01
N SER A 121 -17.25 15.54 -9.25
CA SER A 121 -16.13 14.62 -9.05
C SER A 121 -16.55 13.33 -8.34
N PHE A 122 -17.36 13.45 -7.28
CA PHE A 122 -17.79 12.32 -6.48
C PHE A 122 -18.87 11.47 -7.19
N GLU A 123 -19.77 12.10 -7.96
CA GLU A 123 -20.73 11.37 -8.79
C GLU A 123 -20.04 10.50 -9.85
N ARG A 124 -18.94 10.98 -10.44
CA ARG A 124 -18.13 10.20 -11.40
C ARG A 124 -17.50 8.96 -10.75
N GLY A 125 -17.16 9.02 -9.47
CA GLY A 125 -16.59 7.89 -8.73
C GLY A 125 -17.50 6.67 -8.71
N LYS A 126 -18.83 6.85 -8.76
CA LYS A 126 -19.82 5.76 -8.80
C LYS A 126 -19.73 4.87 -10.05
N THR A 127 -19.08 5.34 -11.11
CA THR A 127 -18.96 4.62 -12.39
C THR A 127 -17.52 4.40 -12.82
N GLY A 128 -16.57 4.70 -11.94
CA GLY A 128 -15.13 4.53 -12.18
C GLY A 128 -14.61 3.13 -11.83
N GLU A 129 -13.30 2.96 -11.90
CA GLU A 129 -12.60 1.69 -11.58
C GLU A 129 -12.78 1.27 -10.11
N TRP A 130 -13.05 2.22 -9.22
CA TRP A 130 -13.20 1.98 -7.78
C TRP A 130 -14.63 2.22 -7.29
N ASP A 131 -15.62 1.92 -8.13
CA ASP A 131 -17.06 2.07 -7.82
C ASP A 131 -17.46 1.41 -6.49
N VAL A 132 -16.86 0.28 -6.15
CA VAL A 132 -17.06 -0.41 -4.86
C VAL A 132 -16.77 0.50 -3.66
N LYS A 133 -15.73 1.34 -3.72
CA LYS A 133 -15.39 2.29 -2.64
C LYS A 133 -16.39 3.43 -2.54
N TRP A 134 -17.12 3.72 -3.62
CA TRP A 134 -18.14 4.75 -3.70
C TRP A 134 -19.56 4.23 -3.39
N GLN A 135 -19.77 2.95 -3.14
CA GLN A 135 -21.09 2.39 -2.84
C GLN A 135 -21.80 3.06 -1.67
N PRO A 136 -21.11 3.44 -0.56
CA PRO A 136 -21.74 4.16 0.55
C PRO A 136 -22.16 5.59 0.19
N PHE A 137 -21.53 6.20 -0.81
CA PHE A 137 -21.82 7.58 -1.23
C PHE A 137 -23.20 7.67 -1.89
N ASP A 138 -24.00 8.66 -1.46
CA ASP A 138 -25.29 8.99 -2.05
C ASP A 138 -25.15 10.18 -3.00
N THR A 139 -24.90 11.37 -2.45
CA THR A 139 -24.75 12.62 -3.23
C THR A 139 -23.97 13.67 -2.43
N VAL A 140 -23.66 14.80 -3.08
CA VAL A 140 -23.28 16.03 -2.40
C VAL A 140 -24.46 17.02 -2.47
N GLU A 141 -25.02 17.36 -1.31
CA GLU A 141 -26.02 18.42 -1.19
C GLU A 141 -25.31 19.78 -1.27
N ILE A 142 -25.67 20.57 -2.27
CA ILE A 142 -25.12 21.92 -2.48
C ILE A 142 -25.95 22.91 -1.66
N ILE A 143 -25.34 23.57 -0.67
CA ILE A 143 -25.96 24.66 0.09
C ILE A 143 -25.75 25.99 -0.64
N ASP A 144 -24.50 26.26 -1.05
CA ASP A 144 -24.09 27.38 -1.90
C ASP A 144 -22.79 27.02 -2.64
N SER A 145 -22.15 27.99 -3.29
CA SER A 145 -20.94 27.75 -4.08
C SER A 145 -19.74 27.26 -3.29
N LEU A 146 -19.72 27.43 -1.97
CA LEU A 146 -18.60 27.03 -1.10
C LEU A 146 -18.99 26.01 -0.04
N ASN A 147 -20.26 25.93 0.34
CA ASN A 147 -20.76 25.09 1.40
C ASN A 147 -21.53 23.90 0.84
N GLY A 148 -21.20 22.70 1.28
CA GLY A 148 -21.88 21.49 0.88
C GLY A 148 -21.89 20.44 1.98
N VAL A 149 -22.71 19.40 1.78
CA VAL A 149 -22.78 18.25 2.66
C VAL A 149 -22.66 16.97 1.82
N ILE A 150 -21.66 16.16 2.12
CA ILE A 150 -21.55 14.80 1.56
C ILE A 150 -22.58 13.94 2.27
N LYS A 151 -23.47 13.32 1.52
CA LYS A 151 -24.46 12.35 2.03
C LYS A 151 -24.03 10.93 1.74
N LEU A 152 -24.11 10.09 2.75
CA LEU A 152 -23.90 8.65 2.65
C LEU A 152 -25.24 7.93 2.79
N LYS A 153 -25.43 6.82 2.07
CA LYS A 153 -26.62 5.96 2.14
C LYS A 153 -26.73 5.23 3.48
N TYR A 154 -25.61 5.00 4.13
CA TYR A 154 -25.47 4.34 5.42
C TYR A 154 -24.14 4.78 6.08
N PRO A 155 -24.01 4.67 7.41
CA PRO A 155 -22.77 5.00 8.10
C PRO A 155 -21.59 4.21 7.53
N PHE A 156 -20.50 4.92 7.21
CA PHE A 156 -19.31 4.31 6.63
C PHE A 156 -18.04 5.05 7.09
N ALA A 157 -17.47 4.62 8.22
CA ALA A 157 -16.31 5.24 8.81
C ALA A 157 -15.04 5.21 7.91
N PRO A 158 -14.79 4.17 7.07
CA PRO A 158 -13.63 4.15 6.17
C PRO A 158 -13.63 5.24 5.09
N VAL A 159 -14.70 6.01 4.88
CA VAL A 159 -14.76 7.06 3.86
C VAL A 159 -13.59 8.05 3.93
N TRP A 160 -13.13 8.36 5.16
CA TRP A 160 -12.03 9.29 5.39
C TRP A 160 -10.72 8.80 4.80
N THR A 161 -10.40 7.55 5.02
CA THR A 161 -9.11 6.93 4.67
C THR A 161 -9.10 6.29 3.29
N THR A 162 -10.26 5.83 2.81
CA THR A 162 -10.36 5.12 1.53
C THR A 162 -10.76 6.01 0.36
N VAL A 163 -11.45 7.12 0.63
CA VAL A 163 -11.97 8.03 -0.40
C VAL A 163 -11.41 9.44 -0.23
N LEU A 164 -11.75 10.12 0.88
CA LEU A 164 -11.51 11.57 1.01
C LEU A 164 -10.04 11.97 1.09
N THR A 165 -9.15 11.08 1.48
CA THR A 165 -7.69 11.30 1.53
C THR A 165 -6.93 10.64 0.38
N ASN A 166 -7.65 9.93 -0.50
CA ASN A 166 -7.07 9.16 -1.59
C ASN A 166 -7.17 9.92 -2.93
N GLY A 167 -6.38 9.53 -3.92
CA GLY A 167 -6.45 10.09 -5.27
C GLY A 167 -7.84 10.00 -5.91
N ILE A 168 -8.61 8.94 -5.60
CA ILE A 168 -10.00 8.80 -6.08
C ILE A 168 -10.95 9.87 -5.53
N GLY A 169 -10.60 10.52 -4.41
CA GLY A 169 -11.35 11.64 -3.81
C GLY A 169 -10.87 13.01 -4.28
N CYS A 170 -9.93 13.08 -5.22
CA CYS A 170 -9.52 14.34 -5.82
C CYS A 170 -10.65 14.98 -6.60
N ILE A 171 -10.77 16.32 -6.44
CA ILE A 171 -11.78 17.13 -7.08
C ILE A 171 -11.22 17.60 -8.43
N VAL A 172 -12.02 17.50 -9.47
CA VAL A 172 -11.69 17.95 -10.83
C VAL A 172 -12.59 19.13 -11.24
N CYS A 173 -12.09 19.97 -12.11
CA CYS A 173 -12.87 21.06 -12.68
C CYS A 173 -13.93 20.50 -13.64
N LYS A 174 -15.20 20.58 -13.26
CA LYS A 174 -16.34 20.09 -14.08
C LYS A 174 -16.27 20.63 -15.51
N LYS A 175 -16.17 21.93 -15.68
CA LYS A 175 -16.15 22.57 -17.00
C LYS A 175 -14.98 22.11 -17.88
N ALA A 176 -13.80 21.95 -17.27
CA ALA A 176 -12.61 21.52 -18.01
C ALA A 176 -12.72 20.06 -18.45
N VAL A 177 -13.20 19.17 -17.57
CA VAL A 177 -13.38 17.75 -17.89
C VAL A 177 -14.50 17.53 -18.91
N GLU A 178 -15.62 18.26 -18.79
CA GLU A 178 -16.70 18.22 -19.78
C GLU A 178 -16.22 18.68 -21.17
N ALA A 179 -15.36 19.70 -21.24
CA ALA A 179 -14.76 20.17 -22.50
C ALA A 179 -13.86 19.12 -23.15
N MET A 180 -13.32 18.16 -22.38
CA MET A 180 -12.53 17.02 -22.87
C MET A 180 -13.38 15.79 -23.19
N GLY A 181 -14.70 15.89 -23.12
CA GLY A 181 -15.58 14.74 -23.36
C GLY A 181 -15.83 13.85 -22.13
N GLY A 182 -15.57 14.36 -20.92
CA GLY A 182 -15.92 13.72 -19.66
C GLY A 182 -14.83 12.83 -19.04
N ARG A 183 -13.67 12.70 -19.68
CA ARG A 183 -12.53 11.89 -19.19
C ARG A 183 -11.19 12.48 -19.67
N PHE A 184 -10.13 12.21 -18.92
CA PHE A 184 -8.74 12.48 -19.30
C PHE A 184 -7.83 11.36 -18.79
N ASP A 185 -6.67 11.12 -19.44
CA ASP A 185 -5.76 10.03 -19.05
C ASP A 185 -4.34 10.53 -18.77
N THR A 186 -3.72 11.26 -19.70
CA THR A 186 -2.30 11.64 -19.63
C THR A 186 -2.06 13.13 -19.41
N GLU A 187 -3.10 13.90 -19.17
CA GLU A 187 -3.04 15.32 -18.87
C GLU A 187 -4.10 15.67 -17.81
N ILE A 188 -3.90 16.77 -17.09
CA ILE A 188 -4.88 17.31 -16.15
C ILE A 188 -5.37 18.65 -16.72
N PRO A 189 -6.65 18.76 -17.12
CA PRO A 189 -7.12 19.90 -17.92
C PRO A 189 -7.17 21.21 -17.14
N ALA A 190 -7.32 21.15 -15.82
CA ALA A 190 -7.25 22.31 -14.93
C ALA A 190 -6.76 21.86 -13.55
N VAL A 191 -5.88 22.63 -12.94
CA VAL A 191 -5.29 22.37 -11.62
C VAL A 191 -5.66 23.48 -10.64
N CYS A 192 -5.69 23.14 -9.36
CA CYS A 192 -5.84 24.10 -8.27
C CYS A 192 -4.81 23.86 -7.16
N GLY A 193 -3.95 22.86 -7.31
CA GLY A 193 -2.89 22.52 -6.37
C GLY A 193 -1.60 23.31 -6.58
N PRO A 194 -0.58 23.06 -5.73
CA PRO A 194 0.72 23.73 -5.79
C PRO A 194 1.55 23.43 -7.04
N TYR A 195 1.19 22.40 -7.79
CA TYR A 195 1.88 22.01 -9.02
C TYR A 195 0.89 21.83 -10.18
N TYR A 196 1.42 21.85 -11.40
CA TYR A 196 0.75 21.39 -12.62
C TYR A 196 1.60 20.30 -13.28
N PHE A 197 0.90 19.34 -13.86
CA PHE A 197 1.51 18.19 -14.52
C PHE A 197 1.92 18.54 -15.95
N THR A 198 3.08 18.01 -16.39
CA THR A 198 3.60 18.23 -17.74
C THR A 198 4.62 17.16 -18.15
N ASN A 199 5.06 17.22 -19.41
CA ASN A 199 6.18 16.45 -19.94
C ASN A 199 6.07 14.94 -19.73
N PHE A 200 4.87 14.38 -19.85
CA PHE A 200 4.71 12.94 -19.86
C PHE A 200 5.38 12.30 -21.09
N ARG A 201 6.28 11.37 -20.84
CA ARG A 201 6.93 10.54 -21.85
C ARG A 201 6.78 9.08 -21.42
N SER A 202 5.96 8.33 -22.17
CA SER A 202 5.69 6.92 -21.88
C SER A 202 6.99 6.15 -21.65
N GLU A 203 7.02 5.33 -20.60
CA GLU A 203 8.15 4.48 -20.17
C GLU A 203 9.46 5.23 -19.85
N VAL A 204 9.48 6.55 -19.90
CA VAL A 204 10.64 7.38 -19.55
C VAL A 204 10.41 8.10 -18.24
N GLY A 205 9.26 8.77 -18.10
CA GLY A 205 8.94 9.51 -16.90
C GLY A 205 7.98 10.67 -17.12
N TRP A 206 7.83 11.48 -16.07
CA TRP A 206 6.95 12.65 -16.05
C TRP A 206 7.48 13.72 -15.10
N GLU A 207 6.89 14.90 -15.20
CA GLU A 207 7.29 16.07 -14.43
C GLU A 207 6.07 16.80 -13.88
N VAL A 208 6.24 17.44 -12.72
CA VAL A 208 5.33 18.46 -12.22
C VAL A 208 6.13 19.73 -11.97
N HIS A 209 5.52 20.87 -12.28
CA HIS A 209 6.13 22.19 -12.11
C HIS A 209 5.27 23.04 -11.17
N ARG A 210 5.90 23.94 -10.43
CA ARG A 210 5.20 24.83 -9.52
C ARG A 210 4.13 25.62 -10.25
N ASN A 211 2.91 25.58 -9.71
CA ASN A 211 1.79 26.35 -10.23
C ASN A 211 1.95 27.84 -9.85
N PRO A 212 2.12 28.75 -10.84
CA PRO A 212 2.27 30.18 -10.55
C PRO A 212 0.98 30.82 -10.01
N GLU A 213 -0.18 30.20 -10.23
CA GLU A 213 -1.47 30.67 -9.73
C GLU A 213 -1.79 30.14 -8.32
N TRP A 214 -0.91 29.29 -7.75
CA TRP A 214 -1.06 28.75 -6.40
C TRP A 214 -0.88 29.83 -5.33
N ASN A 215 -1.90 30.01 -4.50
CA ASN A 215 -1.93 31.03 -3.43
C ASN A 215 -1.76 30.46 -2.01
N GLY A 216 -1.51 29.15 -1.90
CA GLY A 216 -1.26 28.46 -0.63
C GLY A 216 0.21 28.46 -0.20
N PRO A 217 0.58 27.62 0.77
CA PRO A 217 1.97 27.48 1.22
C PRO A 217 2.89 27.14 0.04
N LYS A 218 3.97 27.92 -0.08
CA LYS A 218 4.92 27.76 -1.18
C LYS A 218 5.76 26.50 -1.00
N PRO A 219 5.74 25.54 -1.93
CA PRO A 219 6.64 24.41 -1.91
C PRO A 219 8.11 24.84 -2.05
N ASP A 220 9.03 24.07 -1.47
CA ASP A 220 10.48 24.33 -1.58
C ASP A 220 11.04 24.03 -2.97
N TRP A 221 10.44 23.07 -3.66
CA TRP A 221 10.85 22.61 -4.99
C TRP A 221 10.09 23.36 -6.08
N ASP A 222 10.81 23.79 -7.12
CA ASP A 222 10.20 24.43 -8.29
C ASP A 222 9.63 23.39 -9.25
N GLU A 223 10.21 22.17 -9.20
CA GLU A 223 9.90 21.09 -10.11
C GLU A 223 10.14 19.76 -9.39
N ALA A 224 9.39 18.71 -9.74
CA ALA A 224 9.72 17.34 -9.41
C ALA A 224 9.65 16.46 -10.66
N ARG A 225 10.63 15.55 -10.80
CA ARG A 225 10.77 14.63 -11.93
C ARG A 225 10.79 13.19 -11.47
N TRP A 226 10.00 12.38 -12.12
CA TRP A 226 10.01 10.93 -11.94
C TRP A 226 10.60 10.26 -13.17
N ALA A 227 11.65 9.45 -12.97
CA ALA A 227 12.12 8.50 -13.96
C ALA A 227 11.41 7.15 -13.75
N VAL A 228 11.02 6.48 -14.83
CA VAL A 228 10.53 5.10 -14.75
C VAL A 228 11.73 4.17 -14.65
N ILE A 229 11.93 3.59 -13.46
CA ILE A 229 13.02 2.64 -13.17
C ILE A 229 12.40 1.47 -12.41
N SER A 230 12.19 0.34 -13.10
CA SER A 230 11.54 -0.84 -12.56
C SER A 230 12.44 -1.65 -11.61
N GLU A 231 13.75 -1.48 -11.69
CA GLU A 231 14.71 -2.24 -10.90
C GLU A 231 15.22 -1.37 -9.74
N GLU A 232 14.88 -1.75 -8.49
CA GLU A 232 15.16 -0.97 -7.27
C GLU A 232 16.65 -0.73 -7.07
N LYS A 233 17.50 -1.71 -7.42
CA LYS A 233 18.95 -1.55 -7.30
C LYS A 233 19.52 -0.50 -8.25
N THR A 234 18.95 -0.37 -9.44
CA THR A 234 19.31 0.68 -10.40
C THR A 234 18.93 2.07 -9.86
N ALA A 235 17.74 2.20 -9.27
CA ALA A 235 17.31 3.45 -8.65
C ALA A 235 18.19 3.82 -7.44
N GLU A 236 18.58 2.85 -6.61
CA GLU A 236 19.52 3.03 -5.50
C GLU A 236 20.87 3.60 -5.98
N LEU A 237 21.47 2.97 -7.01
CA LEU A 237 22.73 3.42 -7.59
C LEU A 237 22.63 4.84 -8.19
N ALA A 238 21.51 5.20 -8.78
CA ALA A 238 21.27 6.55 -9.28
C ALA A 238 21.23 7.60 -8.16
N VAL A 239 20.72 7.27 -6.97
CA VAL A 239 20.81 8.15 -5.79
C VAL A 239 22.27 8.25 -5.31
N GLU A 240 23.00 7.15 -5.26
CA GLU A 240 24.42 7.15 -4.89
C GLU A 240 25.24 8.03 -5.84
N ALA A 241 24.98 7.95 -7.15
CA ALA A 241 25.63 8.76 -8.18
C ALA A 241 25.19 10.24 -8.20
N GLY A 242 24.11 10.61 -7.50
CA GLY A 242 23.54 11.95 -7.50
C GLY A 242 22.68 12.28 -8.73
N GLU A 243 22.28 11.26 -9.48
CA GLU A 243 21.32 11.38 -10.60
C GLU A 243 19.88 11.48 -10.11
N LEU A 244 19.57 10.81 -8.98
CA LEU A 244 18.32 10.95 -8.22
C LEU A 244 18.58 11.56 -6.85
N ASP A 245 17.56 12.20 -6.29
CA ASP A 245 17.61 12.80 -4.96
C ASP A 245 16.99 11.90 -3.90
N ILE A 246 16.02 11.06 -4.28
CA ILE A 246 15.36 10.06 -3.45
C ILE A 246 14.88 8.90 -4.31
N ALA A 247 15.02 7.67 -3.80
CA ALA A 247 14.44 6.48 -4.40
C ALA A 247 14.07 5.44 -3.35
N TYR A 248 13.10 4.60 -3.68
CA TYR A 248 12.81 3.37 -2.97
C TYR A 248 13.97 2.38 -3.17
N VAL A 249 14.28 1.60 -2.14
CA VAL A 249 15.39 0.63 -2.18
C VAL A 249 14.94 -0.75 -1.73
N SER A 250 15.60 -1.76 -2.26
CA SER A 250 15.22 -3.15 -2.03
C SER A 250 15.42 -3.60 -0.58
N VAL A 251 14.69 -4.66 -0.21
CA VAL A 251 14.80 -5.30 1.10
C VAL A 251 16.22 -5.83 1.33
N GLU A 252 16.88 -6.35 0.28
CA GLU A 252 18.26 -6.88 0.34
C GLU A 252 19.28 -5.76 0.60
N SER A 253 19.07 -4.58 0.04
CA SER A 253 19.96 -3.43 0.25
C SER A 253 19.73 -2.74 1.61
N ALA A 254 18.54 -2.85 2.18
CA ALA A 254 18.13 -2.14 3.39
C ALA A 254 19.08 -2.39 4.60
N PRO A 255 19.57 -3.60 4.90
CA PRO A 255 20.48 -3.85 6.03
C PRO A 255 21.80 -3.08 5.88
N ARG A 256 22.37 -3.08 4.69
CA ARG A 256 23.61 -2.35 4.36
C ARG A 256 23.40 -0.85 4.49
N LEU A 257 22.36 -0.32 3.86
CA LEU A 257 22.07 1.11 3.82
C LEU A 257 21.69 1.67 5.20
N ARG A 258 21.02 0.87 6.02
CA ARG A 258 20.67 1.23 7.41
C ARG A 258 21.93 1.40 8.28
N THR A 259 22.95 0.56 8.07
CA THR A 259 24.16 0.54 8.89
C THR A 259 25.22 1.51 8.35
N SER A 260 25.35 1.61 7.04
CA SER A 260 26.38 2.39 6.36
C SER A 260 25.85 2.97 5.05
N PRO A 261 25.01 4.02 5.13
CA PRO A 261 24.56 4.71 3.91
C PRO A 261 25.76 5.35 3.18
N PRO A 262 25.72 5.42 1.85
CA PRO A 262 26.74 6.10 1.05
C PRO A 262 26.92 7.57 1.45
N GLU A 263 28.14 8.09 1.25
CA GLU A 263 28.45 9.50 1.56
C GLU A 263 27.48 10.46 0.86
N GLY A 264 26.99 11.44 1.59
CA GLY A 264 26.03 12.43 1.08
C GLY A 264 24.59 11.92 1.00
N THR A 265 24.31 10.73 1.56
CA THR A 265 22.96 10.14 1.60
C THR A 265 22.52 9.79 3.02
N LYS A 266 21.22 9.54 3.19
CA LYS A 266 20.60 9.03 4.41
C LYS A 266 19.62 7.90 4.06
N TYR A 267 19.54 6.92 4.94
CA TYR A 267 18.53 5.86 4.89
C TYR A 267 17.31 6.25 5.72
N LEU A 268 16.13 6.10 5.15
CA LEU A 268 14.85 6.30 5.82
C LEU A 268 14.02 5.01 5.71
N GLN A 269 13.52 4.53 6.84
CA GLN A 269 12.58 3.41 6.88
C GLN A 269 11.22 3.89 7.35
N ALA A 270 10.22 3.68 6.50
CA ALA A 270 8.82 3.92 6.81
C ALA A 270 8.08 2.58 6.97
N GLN A 271 6.93 2.61 7.64
CA GLN A 271 6.08 1.43 7.77
C GLN A 271 5.23 1.26 6.51
N GLY A 272 5.34 0.10 5.89
CA GLY A 272 4.50 -0.28 4.76
C GLY A 272 3.09 -0.72 5.19
N LYS A 273 2.29 -1.11 4.21
CA LYS A 273 0.88 -1.50 4.40
C LYS A 273 0.67 -3.02 4.30
N ASN A 274 1.63 -3.73 3.71
CA ASN A 274 1.50 -5.16 3.50
C ASN A 274 1.79 -5.91 4.80
N TRP A 275 1.07 -7.01 5.02
CA TRP A 275 1.34 -7.93 6.11
C TRP A 275 1.60 -9.32 5.57
N CYS A 276 2.59 -9.99 6.17
CA CYS A 276 2.99 -11.35 5.85
C CYS A 276 2.68 -12.27 7.02
N TRP A 277 2.15 -13.46 6.74
CA TRP A 277 1.82 -14.46 7.75
C TRP A 277 1.93 -15.87 7.19
N ILE A 278 1.93 -16.85 8.11
CA ILE A 278 1.70 -18.25 7.80
C ILE A 278 0.27 -18.59 8.18
N GLY A 279 -0.50 -19.08 7.23
CA GLY A 279 -1.86 -19.57 7.41
C GLY A 279 -1.93 -21.08 7.46
N MET A 280 -2.95 -21.62 8.12
CA MET A 280 -3.23 -23.05 8.23
C MET A 280 -4.69 -23.32 7.87
N ASN A 281 -4.93 -24.18 6.88
CA ASN A 281 -6.27 -24.59 6.47
C ASN A 281 -6.93 -25.42 7.58
N MET A 282 -7.92 -24.86 8.25
CA MET A 282 -8.59 -25.49 9.39
C MET A 282 -9.52 -26.65 9.02
N ASP A 283 -9.91 -26.76 7.75
CA ASP A 283 -10.73 -27.86 7.25
C ASP A 283 -9.88 -29.09 6.86
N HIS A 284 -8.55 -28.91 6.68
CA HIS A 284 -7.69 -30.01 6.33
C HIS A 284 -7.58 -31.02 7.49
N PRO A 285 -7.77 -32.35 7.26
CA PRO A 285 -7.81 -33.35 8.33
C PRO A 285 -6.63 -33.33 9.31
N LEU A 286 -5.41 -33.04 8.83
CA LEU A 286 -4.19 -32.98 9.66
C LEU A 286 -4.13 -31.72 10.54
N LEU A 287 -4.84 -30.67 10.18
CA LEU A 287 -4.83 -29.37 10.85
C LEU A 287 -6.17 -29.01 11.51
N LYS A 288 -7.17 -29.90 11.44
CA LYS A 288 -8.49 -29.68 12.01
C LYS A 288 -8.47 -29.56 13.54
N ASP A 289 -7.59 -30.31 14.20
CA ASP A 289 -7.42 -30.23 15.65
C ASP A 289 -6.68 -28.93 16.05
N ILE A 290 -7.33 -28.10 16.83
CA ILE A 290 -6.77 -26.84 17.32
C ILE A 290 -5.47 -27.03 18.12
N ARG A 291 -5.31 -28.19 18.80
CA ARG A 291 -4.10 -28.48 19.58
C ARG A 291 -2.88 -28.62 18.68
N VAL A 292 -3.06 -29.21 17.50
CA VAL A 292 -2.01 -29.31 16.49
C VAL A 292 -1.63 -27.91 15.97
N ARG A 293 -2.60 -27.09 15.60
CA ARG A 293 -2.33 -25.72 15.13
C ARG A 293 -1.64 -24.86 16.20
N ARG A 294 -2.11 -24.94 17.45
CA ARG A 294 -1.46 -24.24 18.58
C ARG A 294 -0.06 -24.76 18.89
N ALA A 295 0.20 -26.05 18.72
CA ALA A 295 1.54 -26.59 18.83
C ALA A 295 2.48 -25.97 17.79
N ILE A 296 2.02 -25.85 16.55
CA ILE A 296 2.76 -25.17 15.47
C ILE A 296 3.01 -23.69 15.84
N GLN A 297 1.99 -22.95 16.31
CA GLN A 297 2.17 -21.56 16.74
C GLN A 297 3.22 -21.42 17.87
N TYR A 298 3.21 -22.32 18.86
CA TYR A 298 4.19 -22.29 19.95
C TYR A 298 5.60 -22.71 19.53
N ALA A 299 5.74 -23.44 18.44
CA ALA A 299 7.04 -23.91 17.96
C ALA A 299 7.77 -22.88 17.09
N VAL A 300 7.03 -22.06 16.34
CA VAL A 300 7.64 -21.11 15.39
C VAL A 300 8.25 -19.92 16.13
N ASP A 301 9.58 -19.76 15.98
CA ASP A 301 10.31 -18.57 16.41
C ASP A 301 10.34 -17.52 15.31
N VAL A 302 9.36 -16.61 15.36
CA VAL A 302 9.20 -15.55 14.35
C VAL A 302 10.42 -14.63 14.30
N ASP A 303 11.10 -14.36 15.42
CA ASP A 303 12.26 -13.46 15.42
C ASP A 303 13.42 -14.09 14.64
N THR A 304 13.68 -15.40 14.80
CA THR A 304 14.67 -16.13 14.00
C THR A 304 14.26 -16.21 12.52
N VAL A 305 12.97 -16.36 12.22
CA VAL A 305 12.46 -16.32 10.84
C VAL A 305 12.76 -14.97 10.20
N LEU A 306 12.48 -13.86 10.90
CA LEU A 306 12.72 -12.50 10.40
C LEU A 306 14.21 -12.20 10.23
N GLU A 307 15.05 -12.69 11.12
CA GLU A 307 16.51 -12.53 11.01
C GLU A 307 17.06 -13.24 9.77
N ALA A 308 16.69 -14.51 9.59
CA ALA A 308 17.22 -15.31 8.49
C ALA A 308 16.72 -14.86 7.12
N ALA A 309 15.43 -14.56 6.98
CA ALA A 309 14.82 -14.26 5.70
C ALA A 309 14.89 -12.78 5.31
N TRP A 310 14.85 -11.85 6.29
CA TRP A 310 14.77 -10.42 6.05
C TRP A 310 15.81 -9.60 6.82
N SER A 311 16.82 -10.23 7.41
CA SER A 311 17.89 -9.57 8.20
C SER A 311 17.34 -8.64 9.30
N SER A 312 16.21 -9.01 9.89
CA SER A 312 15.48 -8.21 10.89
C SER A 312 15.14 -6.77 10.43
N VAL A 313 15.01 -6.55 9.12
CA VAL A 313 14.57 -5.25 8.57
C VAL A 313 13.11 -4.97 8.93
N PRO A 314 12.15 -5.89 8.70
CA PRO A 314 10.79 -5.70 9.16
C PRO A 314 10.66 -5.94 10.67
N LYS A 315 9.74 -5.21 11.29
CA LYS A 315 9.34 -5.48 12.68
C LYS A 315 8.34 -6.62 12.72
N ARG A 316 8.45 -7.45 13.76
CA ARG A 316 7.50 -8.51 14.04
C ARG A 316 6.07 -7.98 14.10
N ALA A 317 5.17 -8.60 13.35
CA ALA A 317 3.73 -8.38 13.45
C ALA A 317 3.13 -9.19 14.61
N ARG A 318 2.08 -8.63 15.23
CA ARG A 318 1.27 -9.30 16.27
C ARG A 318 -0.19 -9.41 15.88
N GLY A 319 -0.46 -9.17 14.61
CA GLY A 319 -1.76 -9.22 13.96
C GLY A 319 -1.66 -8.75 12.53
N ILE A 320 -2.79 -8.68 11.86
CA ILE A 320 -2.88 -8.28 10.46
C ILE A 320 -2.91 -6.76 10.27
N VAL A 321 -3.24 -5.99 11.32
CA VAL A 321 -3.35 -4.53 11.23
C VAL A 321 -1.96 -3.89 11.37
N PRO A 322 -1.48 -3.14 10.36
CA PRO A 322 -0.16 -2.52 10.36
C PRO A 322 -0.02 -1.41 11.41
N PHE A 323 1.25 -1.13 11.76
CA PHE A 323 1.60 -0.05 12.66
C PHE A 323 1.02 1.30 12.20
N GLY A 324 0.47 2.05 13.15
CA GLY A 324 -0.12 3.37 12.91
C GLY A 324 -1.59 3.35 12.54
N GLN A 325 -2.20 2.18 12.31
CA GLN A 325 -3.64 2.04 12.09
C GLN A 325 -4.41 1.74 13.39
N LEU A 326 -5.71 2.03 13.37
CA LEU A 326 -6.62 1.61 14.44
C LEU A 326 -6.60 0.08 14.59
N GLY A 327 -6.50 -0.40 15.82
CA GLY A 327 -6.44 -1.84 16.09
C GLY A 327 -5.04 -2.45 15.95
N TYR A 328 -3.98 -1.64 15.75
CA TYR A 328 -2.62 -2.18 15.83
C TYR A 328 -2.36 -2.83 17.19
N ARG A 329 -1.85 -4.07 17.18
CA ARG A 329 -1.56 -4.86 18.39
C ARG A 329 -0.09 -4.77 18.75
N THR A 330 0.18 -4.59 20.04
CA THR A 330 1.53 -4.56 20.62
C THR A 330 1.92 -5.85 21.31
N GLU A 331 0.97 -6.76 21.52
CA GLU A 331 1.15 -8.02 22.25
C GLU A 331 0.47 -9.19 21.52
N SER A 332 1.02 -10.38 21.66
CA SER A 332 0.48 -11.65 21.19
C SER A 332 0.68 -12.73 22.26
N LYS A 333 -0.20 -13.71 22.33
CA LYS A 333 -0.06 -14.90 23.19
C LYS A 333 1.13 -15.76 22.77
N PHE A 334 1.66 -15.57 21.56
CA PHE A 334 2.72 -16.36 20.92
C PHE A 334 3.97 -15.52 20.61
N ASP A 335 4.25 -14.48 21.43
CA ASP A 335 5.42 -13.63 21.24
C ASP A 335 6.76 -14.35 21.38
N LYS A 336 6.76 -15.49 22.09
CA LYS A 336 7.96 -16.33 22.26
C LYS A 336 7.60 -17.80 22.03
N PRO A 337 8.50 -18.57 21.41
CA PRO A 337 8.31 -19.99 21.26
C PRO A 337 8.24 -20.69 22.63
N ASN A 338 7.50 -21.79 22.69
CA ASN A 338 7.40 -22.66 23.86
C ASN A 338 7.33 -24.11 23.41
N ILE A 339 8.51 -24.69 23.21
CA ILE A 339 8.66 -26.04 22.68
C ILE A 339 8.05 -27.12 23.59
N ASP A 340 8.17 -26.98 24.90
CA ASP A 340 7.59 -27.94 25.85
C ASP A 340 6.05 -27.94 25.76
N LYS A 341 5.44 -26.75 25.68
CA LYS A 341 4.01 -26.61 25.51
C LYS A 341 3.53 -27.13 24.15
N ALA A 342 4.31 -26.90 23.10
CA ALA A 342 4.02 -27.43 21.76
C ALA A 342 4.01 -28.96 21.76
N LYS A 343 5.03 -29.60 22.36
CA LYS A 343 5.10 -31.06 22.52
C LYS A 343 3.96 -31.63 23.36
N ALA A 344 3.61 -30.96 24.45
CA ALA A 344 2.49 -31.36 25.30
C ALA A 344 1.15 -31.35 24.52
N LEU A 345 0.90 -30.31 23.71
CA LEU A 345 -0.30 -30.23 22.90
C LEU A 345 -0.39 -31.31 21.82
N LEU A 346 0.72 -31.69 21.18
CA LEU A 346 0.76 -32.80 20.22
C LEU A 346 0.50 -34.14 20.93
N ALA A 347 1.08 -34.36 22.10
CA ALA A 347 0.83 -35.55 22.90
C ALA A 347 -0.64 -35.66 23.34
N GLU A 348 -1.26 -34.55 23.78
CA GLU A 348 -2.68 -34.48 24.12
C GLU A 348 -3.60 -34.72 22.90
N ALA A 349 -3.15 -34.32 21.71
CA ALA A 349 -3.85 -34.61 20.46
C ALA A 349 -3.66 -36.02 19.96
N GLY A 350 -2.74 -36.82 20.58
CA GLY A 350 -2.39 -38.15 20.13
C GLY A 350 -1.62 -38.20 18.82
N VAL A 351 -0.95 -37.10 18.47
CA VAL A 351 -0.25 -36.95 17.20
C VAL A 351 1.24 -37.17 17.39
N SER A 352 1.80 -38.07 16.57
CA SER A 352 3.24 -38.33 16.48
C SER A 352 3.64 -38.50 15.01
N ASN A 353 4.87 -38.11 14.67
CA ASN A 353 5.42 -38.25 13.31
C ASN A 353 4.52 -37.62 12.22
N LEU A 354 3.98 -36.44 12.50
CA LEU A 354 3.15 -35.68 11.55
C LEU A 354 4.02 -35.16 10.40
N THR A 355 3.63 -35.47 9.16
CA THR A 355 4.18 -34.79 7.96
C THR A 355 3.12 -33.85 7.38
N ILE A 356 3.49 -32.62 7.19
CA ILE A 356 2.66 -31.55 6.58
C ILE A 356 3.48 -30.77 5.58
N ASN A 357 2.80 -30.07 4.67
CA ASN A 357 3.46 -29.19 3.71
C ASN A 357 3.18 -27.70 3.99
N LEU A 358 4.11 -26.87 3.54
CA LEU A 358 3.97 -25.41 3.49
C LEU A 358 4.22 -24.94 2.07
N LYS A 359 3.17 -24.39 1.44
CA LYS A 359 3.25 -23.78 0.12
C LYS A 359 3.60 -22.30 0.25
N CYS A 360 4.54 -21.82 -0.58
CA CYS A 360 4.90 -20.41 -0.65
C CYS A 360 5.24 -20.02 -2.08
N GLN A 361 5.22 -18.72 -2.37
CA GLN A 361 5.76 -18.24 -3.64
C GLN A 361 7.27 -18.50 -3.71
N ASN A 362 7.79 -18.77 -4.91
CA ASN A 362 9.21 -19.03 -5.15
C ASN A 362 10.02 -17.71 -5.11
N MET A 363 9.99 -17.06 -3.96
CA MET A 363 10.78 -15.88 -3.62
C MET A 363 11.83 -16.28 -2.58
N SER A 364 13.06 -15.78 -2.71
CA SER A 364 14.19 -16.21 -1.87
C SER A 364 13.91 -16.08 -0.38
N GLU A 365 13.30 -14.98 0.04
CA GLU A 365 12.95 -14.71 1.43
C GLU A 365 11.83 -15.65 1.95
N PHE A 366 10.84 -15.96 1.12
CA PHE A 366 9.75 -16.87 1.51
C PHE A 366 10.25 -18.32 1.65
N VAL A 367 11.13 -18.73 0.75
CA VAL A 367 11.77 -20.07 0.83
C VAL A 367 12.64 -20.15 2.08
N THR A 368 13.48 -19.13 2.34
CA THR A 368 14.33 -19.08 3.54
C THR A 368 13.51 -19.09 4.81
N ALA A 369 12.46 -18.26 4.90
CA ALA A 369 11.54 -18.23 6.03
C ALA A 369 10.91 -19.61 6.28
N SER A 370 10.43 -20.27 5.20
CA SER A 370 9.82 -21.61 5.28
C SER A 370 10.82 -22.66 5.77
N GLN A 371 12.09 -22.58 5.40
CA GLN A 371 13.15 -23.48 5.88
C GLN A 371 13.44 -23.29 7.37
N VAL A 372 13.40 -22.05 7.89
CA VAL A 372 13.52 -21.81 9.33
C VAL A 372 12.32 -22.38 10.07
N VAL A 373 11.11 -22.20 9.55
CA VAL A 373 9.90 -22.82 10.12
C VAL A 373 10.01 -24.35 10.11
N GLN A 374 10.53 -24.94 9.04
CA GLN A 374 10.81 -26.38 8.96
C GLN A 374 11.72 -26.85 10.10
N ALA A 375 12.81 -26.11 10.35
CA ALA A 375 13.72 -26.42 11.46
C ALA A 375 13.02 -26.30 12.83
N ASN A 376 12.22 -25.26 13.05
CA ASN A 376 11.46 -25.09 14.30
C ASN A 376 10.46 -26.23 14.52
N LEU A 377 9.74 -26.66 13.49
CA LEU A 377 8.75 -27.74 13.60
C LEU A 377 9.40 -29.12 13.81
N ALA A 378 10.60 -29.33 13.29
CA ALA A 378 11.36 -30.54 13.53
C ALA A 378 11.68 -30.76 15.03
N GLU A 379 11.87 -29.68 15.82
CA GLU A 379 12.10 -29.74 17.26
C GLU A 379 10.93 -30.35 18.04
N ILE A 380 9.73 -30.26 17.50
CA ILE A 380 8.51 -30.83 18.10
C ILE A 380 8.05 -32.13 17.43
N GLY A 381 8.87 -32.68 16.51
CA GLY A 381 8.60 -33.95 15.83
C GLY A 381 7.63 -33.82 14.64
N ILE A 382 7.46 -32.65 14.08
CA ILE A 382 6.71 -32.44 12.83
C ILE A 382 7.71 -32.35 11.67
N ASN A 383 7.49 -33.17 10.63
CA ASN A 383 8.21 -33.09 9.36
C ASN A 383 7.46 -32.10 8.44
N LEU A 384 8.06 -30.93 8.16
CA LEU A 384 7.51 -29.94 7.24
C LEU A 384 8.16 -30.08 5.85
N GLU A 385 7.35 -30.25 4.82
CA GLU A 385 7.78 -30.23 3.42
C GLU A 385 7.53 -28.82 2.85
N VAL A 386 8.60 -28.16 2.39
CA VAL A 386 8.50 -26.81 1.80
C VAL A 386 8.27 -26.94 0.30
N GLU A 387 7.19 -26.33 -0.20
CA GLU A 387 6.77 -26.35 -1.61
C GLU A 387 6.78 -24.94 -2.21
N PRO A 388 7.91 -24.46 -2.76
CA PRO A 388 7.96 -23.21 -3.50
C PRO A 388 7.23 -23.31 -4.82
N MET A 389 6.41 -22.31 -5.17
CA MET A 389 5.56 -22.31 -6.36
C MET A 389 5.72 -21.00 -7.14
N GLU A 390 5.60 -21.09 -8.47
CA GLU A 390 5.44 -19.91 -9.32
C GLU A 390 4.14 -19.15 -8.96
N ALA A 391 4.20 -17.80 -9.05
CA ALA A 391 3.12 -16.94 -8.57
C ALA A 391 1.74 -17.31 -9.15
N GLY A 392 1.65 -17.57 -10.46
CA GLY A 392 0.37 -17.92 -11.10
C GLY A 392 -0.25 -19.20 -10.57
N LEU A 393 0.58 -20.20 -10.22
CA LEU A 393 0.13 -21.47 -9.63
C LEU A 393 -0.17 -21.33 -8.14
N TYR A 394 0.57 -20.45 -7.44
CA TYR A 394 0.39 -20.24 -6.03
C TYR A 394 -0.97 -19.58 -5.72
N TRP A 395 -1.32 -18.51 -6.46
CA TRP A 395 -2.50 -17.72 -6.15
C TRP A 395 -3.85 -18.43 -6.34
N ILE A 396 -3.87 -19.58 -6.97
CA ILE A 396 -5.09 -20.38 -7.14
C ILE A 396 -5.26 -21.49 -6.09
N GLN A 397 -4.27 -21.72 -5.19
CA GLN A 397 -4.24 -22.90 -4.31
C GLN A 397 -5.40 -22.96 -3.32
N GLY A 398 -5.91 -21.83 -2.85
CA GLY A 398 -7.02 -21.78 -1.89
C GLY A 398 -8.37 -21.38 -2.50
N ILE A 399 -8.44 -21.16 -3.82
CA ILE A 399 -9.64 -20.66 -4.52
C ILE A 399 -10.47 -21.84 -5.04
N GLU A 400 -11.70 -21.99 -4.53
CA GLU A 400 -12.58 -23.11 -4.90
C GLU A 400 -12.99 -23.08 -6.37
N ALA A 401 -13.18 -21.89 -6.95
CA ALA A 401 -13.56 -21.73 -8.36
C ALA A 401 -12.47 -22.20 -9.34
N GLU A 402 -11.22 -22.31 -8.89
CA GLU A 402 -10.07 -22.70 -9.72
C GLU A 402 -9.76 -24.20 -9.66
N GLY A 403 -10.52 -24.99 -8.87
CA GLY A 403 -10.37 -26.43 -8.80
C GLY A 403 -10.37 -27.01 -7.39
N GLU A 404 -9.87 -28.25 -7.24
CA GLU A 404 -9.94 -29.02 -5.99
C GLU A 404 -8.66 -28.92 -5.11
N GLN A 405 -7.63 -28.18 -5.56
CA GLN A 405 -6.32 -28.06 -4.88
C GLN A 405 -6.42 -27.49 -3.47
N TRP A 406 -7.47 -26.73 -3.17
CA TRP A 406 -7.71 -26.19 -1.83
C TRP A 406 -7.93 -27.28 -0.76
N LYS A 407 -8.37 -28.49 -1.16
CA LYS A 407 -8.57 -29.62 -0.26
C LYS A 407 -7.25 -30.21 0.24
N GLU A 408 -6.20 -30.09 -0.57
CA GLU A 408 -4.85 -30.54 -0.27
C GLU A 408 -3.98 -29.43 0.35
N LEU A 409 -4.48 -28.18 0.38
CA LEU A 409 -3.77 -27.08 0.98
C LEU A 409 -3.72 -27.26 2.50
N GLN A 410 -2.52 -27.26 3.07
CA GLN A 410 -2.28 -27.42 4.50
C GLN A 410 -1.82 -26.12 5.13
N MET A 411 -0.52 -25.81 5.00
CA MET A 411 0.03 -24.52 5.42
C MET A 411 0.44 -23.70 4.19
N PHE A 412 0.42 -22.41 4.34
CA PHE A 412 0.86 -21.49 3.29
C PHE A 412 1.46 -20.22 3.90
N MET A 413 2.39 -19.58 3.18
CA MET A 413 2.95 -18.28 3.53
C MET A 413 2.45 -17.25 2.55
N MET A 414 1.78 -16.21 3.04
CA MET A 414 1.12 -15.21 2.21
C MET A 414 1.47 -13.79 2.63
N GLU A 415 1.48 -12.88 1.66
CA GLU A 415 1.55 -11.44 1.87
C GLU A 415 0.37 -10.76 1.16
N TYR A 416 -0.40 -9.95 1.89
CA TYR A 416 -1.42 -9.08 1.32
C TYR A 416 -1.03 -7.62 1.45
N GLY A 417 -1.50 -6.81 0.50
CA GLY A 417 -1.45 -5.37 0.58
C GLY A 417 -2.68 -4.81 1.29
N ASP A 418 -2.49 -3.66 1.97
CA ASP A 418 -3.55 -3.01 2.72
C ASP A 418 -3.77 -1.56 2.28
N SER A 419 -4.89 -1.00 2.67
CA SER A 419 -5.20 0.43 2.62
C SER A 419 -4.96 1.08 4.00
N PRO A 420 -5.08 2.39 4.12
CA PRO A 420 -4.94 3.08 5.40
C PRO A 420 -6.00 2.71 6.46
N ASP A 421 -7.06 2.00 6.06
CA ASP A 421 -8.13 1.59 6.97
C ASP A 421 -8.06 0.10 7.29
N PRO A 422 -8.10 -0.30 8.58
CA PRO A 422 -7.99 -1.70 8.98
C PRO A 422 -9.16 -2.58 8.53
N SER A 423 -10.29 -2.00 8.11
CA SER A 423 -11.39 -2.77 7.54
C SER A 423 -10.96 -3.54 6.30
N GLN A 424 -10.03 -2.99 5.53
CA GLN A 424 -9.52 -3.62 4.33
C GLN A 424 -8.70 -4.90 4.64
N ALA A 425 -7.87 -4.87 5.68
CA ALA A 425 -7.16 -6.07 6.11
C ALA A 425 -8.15 -7.14 6.62
N CYS A 426 -9.14 -6.74 7.41
CA CYS A 426 -10.11 -7.65 8.01
C CYS A 426 -11.09 -8.26 6.99
N GLN A 427 -11.41 -7.55 5.89
CA GLN A 427 -12.39 -8.03 4.91
C GLN A 427 -12.03 -9.38 4.27
N TRP A 428 -10.71 -9.69 4.18
CA TRP A 428 -10.23 -10.94 3.57
C TRP A 428 -10.53 -12.19 4.43
N TYR A 429 -10.88 -12.00 5.71
CA TYR A 429 -11.08 -13.07 6.69
C TYR A 429 -12.53 -13.23 7.13
N VAL A 430 -13.48 -12.46 6.59
CA VAL A 430 -14.90 -12.70 6.84
C VAL A 430 -15.33 -14.04 6.27
N SER A 431 -16.38 -14.64 6.86
CA SER A 431 -16.84 -15.98 6.49
C SER A 431 -17.22 -16.12 5.01
N SER A 432 -17.68 -15.03 4.37
CA SER A 432 -18.01 -15.01 2.94
C SER A 432 -16.79 -15.10 2.01
N GLN A 433 -15.57 -14.93 2.54
CA GLN A 433 -14.33 -15.07 1.78
C GLN A 433 -13.75 -16.49 1.80
N VAL A 434 -14.36 -17.41 2.53
CA VAL A 434 -13.99 -18.84 2.48
C VAL A 434 -14.17 -19.37 1.06
N GLY A 435 -13.13 -20.02 0.54
CA GLY A 435 -13.08 -20.49 -0.84
C GLY A 435 -12.69 -19.42 -1.87
N VAL A 436 -12.41 -18.18 -1.43
CA VAL A 436 -11.91 -17.09 -2.26
C VAL A 436 -10.53 -16.64 -1.74
N TRP A 437 -10.48 -15.75 -0.73
CA TRP A 437 -9.22 -15.22 -0.18
C TRP A 437 -8.92 -15.68 1.25
N ASN A 438 -9.92 -16.22 1.98
CA ASN A 438 -9.77 -16.78 3.31
C ASN A 438 -9.36 -18.27 3.18
N TRP A 439 -8.08 -18.49 2.95
CA TRP A 439 -7.53 -19.83 2.71
C TRP A 439 -7.40 -20.66 3.99
N GLU A 440 -7.40 -20.03 5.15
CA GLU A 440 -7.52 -20.70 6.43
C GLU A 440 -8.89 -21.36 6.63
N ARG A 441 -9.87 -20.98 5.82
CA ARG A 441 -11.27 -21.40 5.91
C ARG A 441 -11.88 -21.06 7.28
N PHE A 442 -11.41 -19.93 7.81
CA PHE A 442 -11.88 -19.36 9.06
C PHE A 442 -13.33 -18.83 8.91
N SER A 443 -14.16 -19.16 9.90
CA SER A 443 -15.53 -18.64 9.95
C SER A 443 -15.89 -18.32 11.40
N SER A 444 -16.38 -17.10 11.63
CA SER A 444 -16.81 -16.63 12.94
C SER A 444 -17.87 -15.55 12.81
N ALA A 445 -19.07 -15.86 13.29
CA ALA A 445 -20.17 -14.89 13.31
C ALA A 445 -19.85 -13.65 14.17
N GLU A 446 -19.02 -13.80 15.24
CA GLU A 446 -18.56 -12.65 16.04
C GLU A 446 -17.61 -11.77 15.23
N PHE A 447 -16.67 -12.36 14.49
CA PHE A 447 -15.74 -11.62 13.63
C PHE A 447 -16.51 -10.86 12.54
N ASP A 448 -17.39 -11.54 11.82
CA ASP A 448 -18.18 -10.95 10.73
C ASP A 448 -19.02 -9.76 11.23
N LYS A 449 -19.67 -9.93 12.40
CA LYS A 449 -20.45 -8.85 13.00
C LYS A 449 -19.56 -7.68 13.45
N LEU A 450 -18.41 -7.94 14.06
CA LEU A 450 -17.47 -6.90 14.45
C LEU A 450 -16.94 -6.13 13.23
N HIS A 451 -16.69 -6.82 12.11
CA HIS A 451 -16.29 -6.18 10.88
C HIS A 451 -17.37 -5.24 10.34
N GLU A 452 -18.62 -5.72 10.26
CA GLU A 452 -19.75 -4.88 9.84
C GLU A 452 -19.97 -3.67 10.76
N ASP A 453 -19.92 -3.89 12.08
CA ASP A 453 -20.12 -2.83 13.08
C ASP A 453 -18.97 -1.80 13.01
N ALA A 454 -17.71 -2.25 12.86
CA ALA A 454 -16.55 -1.38 12.73
C ALA A 454 -16.56 -0.52 11.47
N MET A 455 -17.19 -0.98 10.40
CA MET A 455 -17.38 -0.17 9.19
C MET A 455 -18.37 0.98 9.40
N LYS A 456 -19.28 0.86 10.37
CA LYS A 456 -20.34 1.86 10.67
C LYS A 456 -20.00 2.75 11.86
N GLU A 457 -19.09 2.32 12.74
CA GLU A 457 -18.76 3.02 13.98
C GLU A 457 -17.84 4.23 13.71
N SER A 458 -18.31 5.42 14.08
CA SER A 458 -17.58 6.68 13.93
C SER A 458 -16.64 6.98 15.10
N ASP A 459 -16.88 6.39 16.29
CA ASP A 459 -16.02 6.51 17.46
C ASP A 459 -14.74 5.68 17.29
N GLU A 460 -13.61 6.35 17.06
CA GLU A 460 -12.32 5.70 16.82
C GLU A 460 -11.88 4.78 17.96
N LYS A 461 -12.21 5.10 19.22
CA LYS A 461 -11.82 4.27 20.37
C LYS A 461 -12.59 2.95 20.40
N LYS A 462 -13.88 3.00 20.13
CA LYS A 462 -14.71 1.79 20.00
C LYS A 462 -14.27 0.96 18.81
N ARG A 463 -14.07 1.62 17.68
CA ARG A 463 -13.59 1.01 16.44
C ARG A 463 -12.23 0.33 16.62
N HIS A 464 -11.29 0.98 17.33
CA HIS A 464 -10.01 0.37 17.73
C HIS A 464 -10.21 -0.94 18.50
N GLY A 465 -11.09 -0.93 19.51
CA GLY A 465 -11.40 -2.13 20.31
C GLY A 465 -11.97 -3.28 19.46
N MET A 466 -12.81 -2.98 18.47
CA MET A 466 -13.36 -3.98 17.56
C MET A 466 -12.27 -4.66 16.74
N TYR A 467 -11.32 -3.91 16.18
CA TYR A 467 -10.20 -4.49 15.41
C TYR A 467 -9.21 -5.27 16.28
N ILE A 468 -8.98 -4.86 17.52
CA ILE A 468 -8.21 -5.67 18.47
C ILE A 468 -8.91 -7.01 18.68
N ARG A 469 -10.23 -6.97 18.98
CA ARG A 469 -11.00 -8.19 19.25
C ARG A 469 -11.04 -9.14 18.05
N MET A 470 -11.19 -8.61 16.83
CA MET A 470 -11.16 -9.44 15.62
C MET A 470 -9.84 -10.21 15.48
N GLN A 471 -8.72 -9.55 15.72
CA GLN A 471 -7.41 -10.20 15.65
C GLN A 471 -7.16 -11.21 16.80
N GLU A 472 -7.74 -10.97 17.98
CA GLU A 472 -7.74 -11.97 19.07
C GLU A 472 -8.51 -13.23 18.69
N ILE A 473 -9.68 -13.08 18.05
CA ILE A 473 -10.45 -14.22 17.54
C ILE A 473 -9.64 -15.03 16.53
N MET A 474 -8.97 -14.35 15.59
CA MET A 474 -8.08 -15.03 14.62
C MET A 474 -6.95 -15.79 15.34
N GLU A 475 -6.26 -15.13 16.26
CA GLU A 475 -5.17 -15.72 17.03
C GLU A 475 -5.63 -16.97 17.81
N ASP A 476 -6.83 -16.90 18.41
CA ASP A 476 -7.40 -17.99 19.21
C ASP A 476 -7.78 -19.23 18.39
N THR A 477 -7.90 -19.12 17.08
CA THR A 477 -8.12 -20.29 16.19
C THR A 477 -6.88 -21.18 16.05
N GLY A 478 -5.71 -20.65 16.33
CA GLY A 478 -4.45 -21.32 16.06
C GLY A 478 -4.01 -21.33 14.59
N ALA A 479 -4.81 -20.74 13.68
CA ALA A 479 -4.60 -20.84 12.23
C ALA A 479 -3.69 -19.77 11.64
N TYR A 480 -3.23 -18.79 12.44
CA TYR A 480 -2.46 -17.65 11.98
C TYR A 480 -1.16 -17.49 12.75
N ILE A 481 -0.06 -17.27 12.03
CA ILE A 481 1.23 -16.88 12.59
C ILE A 481 1.64 -15.59 11.87
N PRO A 482 1.33 -14.40 12.39
CA PRO A 482 1.79 -13.15 11.81
C PRO A 482 3.31 -13.08 11.85
N LEU A 483 3.94 -12.74 10.73
CA LEU A 483 5.39 -12.61 10.61
C LEU A 483 5.80 -11.14 10.71
N HIS A 484 5.42 -10.34 9.74
CA HIS A 484 5.82 -8.94 9.69
C HIS A 484 4.81 -8.06 8.93
N HIS A 485 4.93 -6.74 9.13
CA HIS A 485 4.43 -5.75 8.20
C HIS A 485 5.61 -5.26 7.36
N LYS A 486 5.50 -5.36 6.03
CA LYS A 486 6.59 -5.04 5.10
C LYS A 486 6.99 -3.57 5.25
N PRO A 487 8.23 -3.26 5.59
CA PRO A 487 8.69 -1.88 5.65
C PRO A 487 8.91 -1.33 4.25
N MET A 488 8.81 -0.01 4.12
CA MET A 488 9.22 0.73 2.92
C MET A 488 10.54 1.40 3.21
N SER A 489 11.55 1.11 2.41
CA SER A 489 12.92 1.60 2.60
C SER A 489 13.27 2.61 1.51
N TRP A 490 13.86 3.73 1.91
CA TRP A 490 14.21 4.83 1.02
C TRP A 490 15.67 5.23 1.23
N LEU A 491 16.35 5.57 0.15
CA LEU A 491 17.63 6.27 0.19
C LEU A 491 17.44 7.68 -0.38
N HIS A 492 17.92 8.70 0.32
CA HIS A 492 17.79 10.07 -0.14
C HIS A 492 19.07 10.87 0.09
N ARG A 493 19.28 11.90 -0.70
CA ARG A 493 20.40 12.85 -0.55
C ARG A 493 20.21 13.70 0.70
N ASN A 494 21.33 14.17 1.28
CA ASN A 494 21.32 14.94 2.53
C ASN A 494 20.54 16.26 2.44
N HIS A 495 20.44 16.84 1.24
CA HIS A 495 19.69 18.08 1.01
C HIS A 495 18.18 17.88 0.87
N VAL A 496 17.69 16.65 0.93
CA VAL A 496 16.25 16.33 0.91
C VAL A 496 15.81 15.91 2.30
N GLU A 497 14.73 16.52 2.81
CA GLU A 497 13.98 16.04 3.95
C GLU A 497 12.63 15.50 3.44
N PRO A 498 12.52 14.17 3.21
CA PRO A 498 11.33 13.60 2.61
C PRO A 498 10.13 13.66 3.53
N VAL A 499 8.97 14.00 2.99
CA VAL A 499 7.68 13.80 3.63
C VAL A 499 6.96 12.68 2.89
N LEU A 500 6.63 11.61 3.62
CA LEU A 500 5.96 10.44 3.06
C LEU A 500 4.52 10.34 3.57
N ILE A 501 3.60 10.05 2.66
CA ILE A 501 2.22 9.67 2.95
C ILE A 501 2.18 8.13 2.98
N GLU A 502 1.67 7.57 4.06
CA GLU A 502 1.50 6.13 4.25
C GLU A 502 2.79 5.30 4.05
N GLY A 503 3.93 5.96 4.16
CA GLY A 503 5.25 5.32 4.00
C GLY A 503 5.68 5.05 2.55
N SER A 504 4.79 5.18 1.57
CA SER A 504 5.04 4.77 0.18
C SER A 504 4.89 5.88 -0.86
N ILE A 505 4.32 7.02 -0.48
CA ILE A 505 4.01 8.12 -1.40
C ILE A 505 4.81 9.35 -0.99
N ILE A 506 5.62 9.89 -1.90
CA ILE A 506 6.34 11.14 -1.66
C ILE A 506 5.36 12.30 -1.76
N ASP A 507 5.17 13.02 -0.66
CA ASP A 507 4.40 14.27 -0.63
C ASP A 507 5.28 15.41 -1.12
N VAL A 508 5.38 15.58 -2.43
CA VAL A 508 6.24 16.59 -3.07
C VAL A 508 5.98 18.00 -2.54
N PRO A 509 4.70 18.45 -2.40
CA PRO A 509 4.40 19.77 -1.84
C PRO A 509 5.00 20.05 -0.46
N ASN A 510 5.16 19.03 0.37
CA ASN A 510 5.65 19.16 1.75
C ASN A 510 7.08 18.63 1.95
N THR A 511 7.67 17.95 0.95
CA THR A 511 9.08 17.52 0.99
C THR A 511 9.98 18.75 0.95
N ARG A 512 10.92 18.85 1.90
CA ARG A 512 11.74 20.05 2.11
C ARG A 512 13.10 19.95 1.45
N LEU A 513 13.59 21.10 1.03
CA LEU A 513 14.99 21.31 0.63
C LEU A 513 15.74 21.85 1.85
N VAL A 514 16.66 21.05 2.41
CA VAL A 514 17.52 21.44 3.54
C VAL A 514 18.93 21.72 3.06
N GLY A 515 19.57 22.71 3.67
CA GLY A 515 20.89 23.17 3.27
C GLY A 515 22.05 22.30 3.81
#